data_f709d3caf63a0d9e4f471bcf33e607bc
#
_entry.id   f709d3caf63a0d9e4f471bcf33e607bc
#
_cell.length_a   1.000
_cell.length_b   1.000
_cell.length_c   1.000
_cell.angle_alpha   90.00
_cell.angle_beta   90.00
_cell.angle_gamma   90.00
#
_symmetry.space_group_name_H-M   'P 1'
#
loop_
_entity.id
_entity.type
_entity.pdbx_description
1 polymer ?
#
loop_
_entity_poly.entity_id
_entity_poly.type
_entity_poly.pdbx_seq_one_letter_code
_entity_poly.pdbx_strand_id
1 'polypeptide(L)'
;MANVKGPHSITSTLDRATGFIKRQKRNYSVAITRSAASSFLGNLTAQYDSIYTVGLGADSVLLGTIGSIANAISTLVSTPIGWLVDRYGIKRFYVLAMGLMAAGALVYALAPSWQWIIAATILLSVAMRLTGTGCSVISSDSVRNRDRATAQNLCVSIASIASLIAPLVAAYLITLSGGLSTEGIRPLYYIRFVGYGFVLIFVVLQLREPNRGRTDEVRASASFIGDFKQLFAGQTLLRRWVVVAALTGLPMAMTSPFMQFYAYEVKGADQYLLGIMTTAAVLTRLAFGIPLGRLADRVGRKKVIYLLAPLWYAANLLLVFSTNSATLVLSASLQTFYAVSSGMTSAMTLELVPTERMGKWSGALGLFRGLVAIPAPAIGGLIWRELGPRYVFLIPLVIDLVLRLSLLTTLPETLEAEPVA
;
A
#
# COMPACT_ATOMS: atom_id res chain seq x y z
N MET A 1 -30.08 3.19 -33.39
CA MET A 1 -30.55 3.82 -32.16
C MET A 1 -30.09 2.97 -30.96
N ALA A 2 -28.98 3.30 -30.37
CA ALA A 2 -28.43 2.59 -29.20
C ALA A 2 -29.10 3.15 -27.95
N ASN A 3 -29.73 2.27 -27.20
CA ASN A 3 -30.49 2.57 -25.98
C ASN A 3 -29.50 3.02 -24.88
N VAL A 4 -29.42 4.30 -24.62
CA VAL A 4 -28.67 4.92 -23.51
C VAL A 4 -29.42 4.57 -22.23
N LYS A 5 -28.96 3.55 -21.51
CA LYS A 5 -29.46 3.25 -20.17
C LYS A 5 -29.14 4.42 -19.24
N GLY A 6 -30.17 5.01 -18.66
CA GLY A 6 -30.12 6.13 -17.72
C GLY A 6 -29.26 5.86 -16.47
N PRO A 7 -29.02 6.88 -15.64
CA PRO A 7 -28.08 6.79 -14.51
C PRO A 7 -28.53 5.70 -13.54
N HIS A 8 -27.66 4.70 -13.37
CA HIS A 8 -27.87 3.62 -12.39
C HIS A 8 -27.90 4.23 -10.98
N SER A 9 -29.02 4.09 -10.28
CA SER A 9 -29.14 4.54 -8.90
C SER A 9 -28.13 3.81 -8.01
N ILE A 10 -27.59 4.48 -7.00
CA ILE A 10 -26.62 3.92 -6.01
C ILE A 10 -27.20 2.63 -5.42
N THR A 11 -28.50 2.57 -5.17
CA THR A 11 -29.21 1.40 -4.67
C THR A 11 -29.07 0.19 -5.61
N SER A 12 -29.24 0.36 -6.92
CA SER A 12 -29.11 -0.74 -7.89
C SER A 12 -27.67 -1.29 -7.98
N THR A 13 -26.69 -0.45 -7.70
CA THR A 13 -25.27 -0.87 -7.67
C THR A 13 -24.97 -1.64 -6.39
N LEU A 14 -25.49 -1.22 -5.25
CA LEU A 14 -25.39 -1.92 -3.97
C LEU A 14 -26.10 -3.27 -4.02
N ASP A 15 -27.28 -3.36 -4.60
CA ASP A 15 -28.03 -4.62 -4.75
C ASP A 15 -27.30 -5.60 -5.65
N ARG A 16 -26.65 -5.13 -6.73
CA ARG A 16 -25.79 -5.99 -7.58
C ARG A 16 -24.56 -6.50 -6.83
N ALA A 17 -23.91 -5.65 -6.05
CA ALA A 17 -22.75 -6.02 -5.26
C ALA A 17 -23.10 -7.04 -4.16
N THR A 18 -24.19 -6.79 -3.42
CA THR A 18 -24.65 -7.72 -2.37
C THR A 18 -25.15 -9.04 -2.95
N GLY A 19 -25.86 -9.01 -4.08
CA GLY A 19 -26.29 -10.20 -4.81
C GLY A 19 -25.11 -10.99 -5.40
N PHE A 20 -24.03 -10.31 -5.82
CA PHE A 20 -22.79 -10.95 -6.25
C PHE A 20 -22.11 -11.66 -5.08
N ILE A 21 -21.93 -11.00 -3.95
CA ILE A 21 -21.28 -11.56 -2.75
C ILE A 21 -22.03 -12.77 -2.24
N LYS A 22 -23.37 -12.71 -2.16
CA LYS A 22 -24.22 -13.82 -1.67
C LYS A 22 -24.13 -15.07 -2.54
N ARG A 23 -23.83 -14.94 -3.83
CA ARG A 23 -23.67 -16.05 -4.77
C ARG A 23 -22.30 -16.73 -4.70
N GLN A 24 -21.31 -16.07 -4.05
CA GLN A 24 -19.96 -16.63 -3.94
C GLN A 24 -19.82 -17.57 -2.74
N LYS A 25 -18.74 -18.36 -2.75
CA LYS A 25 -18.43 -19.26 -1.63
C LYS A 25 -18.19 -18.47 -0.34
N ARG A 26 -18.53 -19.06 0.80
CA ARG A 26 -18.37 -18.50 2.16
C ARG A 26 -16.98 -17.85 2.39
N ASN A 27 -15.92 -18.48 1.93
CA ASN A 27 -14.54 -17.98 2.08
C ASN A 27 -14.34 -16.60 1.48
N TYR A 28 -15.02 -16.26 0.38
CA TYR A 28 -14.94 -14.93 -0.23
C TYR A 28 -15.59 -13.86 0.65
N SER A 29 -16.75 -14.14 1.24
CA SER A 29 -17.40 -13.22 2.19
C SER A 29 -16.53 -12.99 3.42
N VAL A 30 -15.91 -14.06 3.94
CA VAL A 30 -14.95 -13.96 5.07
C VAL A 30 -13.76 -13.09 4.70
N ALA A 31 -13.21 -13.23 3.48
CA ALA A 31 -12.09 -12.42 3.01
C ALA A 31 -12.44 -10.93 2.90
N ILE A 32 -13.64 -10.59 2.40
CA ILE A 32 -14.12 -9.20 2.32
C ILE A 32 -14.28 -8.59 3.71
N THR A 33 -15.00 -9.28 4.61
CA THR A 33 -15.25 -8.78 5.98
C THR A 33 -13.93 -8.57 6.73
N ARG A 34 -13.02 -9.54 6.66
CA ARG A 34 -11.68 -9.41 7.23
C ARG A 34 -10.93 -8.21 6.63
N SER A 35 -10.95 -8.06 5.29
CA SER A 35 -10.24 -6.99 4.60
C SER A 35 -10.77 -5.61 5.01
N ALA A 36 -12.10 -5.46 5.09
CA ALA A 36 -12.76 -4.24 5.54
C ALA A 36 -12.40 -3.90 7.00
N ALA A 37 -12.52 -4.88 7.90
CA ALA A 37 -12.17 -4.70 9.30
C ALA A 37 -10.69 -4.37 9.49
N SER A 38 -9.78 -5.08 8.79
CA SER A 38 -8.33 -4.81 8.88
C SER A 38 -7.98 -3.44 8.31
N SER A 39 -8.63 -2.99 7.24
CA SER A 39 -8.43 -1.65 6.68
C SER A 39 -8.92 -0.56 7.63
N PHE A 40 -10.08 -0.73 8.26
CA PHE A 40 -10.58 0.17 9.28
C PHE A 40 -9.61 0.29 10.46
N LEU A 41 -9.23 -0.85 11.06
CA LEU A 41 -8.33 -0.90 12.21
C LEU A 41 -6.93 -0.34 11.88
N GLY A 42 -6.41 -0.61 10.69
CA GLY A 42 -5.14 -0.06 10.23
C GLY A 42 -5.17 1.46 10.07
N ASN A 43 -6.23 1.99 9.47
CA ASN A 43 -6.39 3.43 9.27
C ASN A 43 -6.80 4.21 10.53
N LEU A 44 -7.13 3.53 11.63
CA LEU A 44 -7.32 4.17 12.94
C LEU A 44 -6.03 4.82 13.45
N THR A 45 -4.88 4.21 13.23
CA THR A 45 -3.61 4.67 13.80
C THR A 45 -2.64 5.24 12.77
N ALA A 46 -2.76 4.85 11.49
CA ALA A 46 -1.76 5.09 10.46
C ALA A 46 -1.26 6.53 10.35
N GLN A 47 -2.14 7.52 10.53
CA GLN A 47 -1.78 8.94 10.49
C GLN A 47 -1.06 9.43 11.76
N TYR A 48 -1.11 8.65 12.86
CA TYR A 48 -0.52 9.00 14.14
C TYR A 48 0.74 8.18 14.46
N ASP A 49 1.04 7.11 13.70
CA ASP A 49 2.15 6.21 13.99
C ASP A 49 3.50 6.93 14.09
N SER A 50 3.78 7.90 13.20
CA SER A 50 5.01 8.70 13.23
C SER A 50 5.05 9.66 14.42
N ILE A 51 3.94 10.34 14.69
CA ILE A 51 3.79 11.28 15.82
C ILE A 51 3.97 10.54 17.15
N TYR A 52 3.33 9.38 17.28
CA TYR A 52 3.46 8.51 18.46
C TYR A 52 4.90 8.05 18.67
N THR A 53 5.58 7.65 17.60
CA THR A 53 6.97 7.18 17.65
C THR A 53 7.92 8.28 18.11
N VAL A 54 7.74 9.50 17.61
CA VAL A 54 8.53 10.67 18.06
C VAL A 54 8.17 11.04 19.50
N GLY A 55 6.89 10.98 19.88
CA GLY A 55 6.44 11.19 21.25
C GLY A 55 7.04 10.19 22.27
N LEU A 56 7.46 9.00 21.82
CA LEU A 56 8.20 8.02 22.61
C LEU A 56 9.74 8.26 22.63
N GLY A 57 10.21 9.40 22.12
CA GLY A 57 11.59 9.83 22.16
C GLY A 57 12.43 9.48 20.92
N ALA A 58 11.83 9.11 19.79
CA ALA A 58 12.56 8.97 18.53
C ALA A 58 12.79 10.34 17.89
N ASP A 59 13.98 10.55 17.32
CA ASP A 59 14.25 11.67 16.42
C ASP A 59 13.87 11.35 14.98
N SER A 60 14.06 12.30 14.07
CA SER A 60 13.75 12.11 12.64
C SER A 60 14.60 11.03 11.98
N VAL A 61 15.84 10.83 12.40
CA VAL A 61 16.74 9.80 11.87
C VAL A 61 16.28 8.42 12.32
N LEU A 62 15.90 8.28 13.59
CA LEU A 62 15.34 7.04 14.13
C LEU A 62 14.00 6.70 13.49
N LEU A 63 13.13 7.71 13.28
CA LEU A 63 11.87 7.52 12.55
C LEU A 63 12.12 6.97 11.13
N GLY A 64 13.07 7.57 10.40
CA GLY A 64 13.50 7.09 9.09
C GLY A 64 14.10 5.68 9.14
N THR A 65 14.92 5.38 10.15
CA THR A 65 15.55 4.07 10.35
C THR A 65 14.49 2.99 10.61
N ILE A 66 13.47 3.27 11.42
CA ILE A 66 12.32 2.36 11.65
C ILE A 66 11.62 2.06 10.31
N GLY A 67 11.39 3.08 9.49
CA GLY A 67 10.83 2.91 8.14
C GLY A 67 11.71 2.04 7.23
N SER A 68 13.04 2.21 7.30
CA SER A 68 14.01 1.39 6.57
C SER A 68 13.99 -0.08 7.01
N ILE A 69 13.88 -0.34 8.31
CA ILE A 69 13.71 -1.70 8.86
C ILE A 69 12.40 -2.31 8.34
N ALA A 70 11.30 -1.56 8.34
CA ALA A 70 10.03 -2.02 7.79
C ALA A 70 10.15 -2.46 6.32
N ASN A 71 10.81 -1.64 5.49
CA ASN A 71 11.04 -1.95 4.08
C ASN A 71 11.97 -3.15 3.88
N ALA A 72 13.02 -3.27 4.70
CA ALA A 72 13.95 -4.40 4.66
C ALA A 72 13.22 -5.72 4.98
N ILE A 73 12.49 -5.78 6.08
CA ILE A 73 11.70 -6.95 6.49
C ILE A 73 10.66 -7.28 5.41
N SER A 74 9.93 -6.28 4.93
CA SER A 74 8.96 -6.44 3.86
C SER A 74 9.56 -7.06 2.60
N THR A 75 10.76 -6.63 2.22
CA THR A 75 11.47 -7.11 1.03
C THR A 75 11.96 -8.54 1.22
N LEU A 76 12.61 -8.83 2.34
CA LEU A 76 13.12 -10.15 2.67
C LEU A 76 12.02 -11.21 2.77
N VAL A 77 10.91 -10.85 3.41
CA VAL A 77 9.79 -11.78 3.65
C VAL A 77 8.93 -11.98 2.38
N SER A 78 8.94 -11.05 1.43
CA SER A 78 8.10 -11.15 0.22
C SER A 78 8.42 -12.38 -0.65
N THR A 79 9.69 -12.78 -0.73
CA THR A 79 10.13 -13.90 -1.57
C THR A 79 9.67 -15.27 -1.04
N PRO A 80 9.83 -15.64 0.24
CA PRO A 80 9.43 -16.95 0.74
C PRO A 80 7.92 -17.12 0.96
N ILE A 81 7.15 -16.04 1.06
CA ILE A 81 5.71 -16.11 1.38
C ILE A 81 4.92 -16.93 0.38
N GLY A 82 5.16 -16.75 -0.93
CA GLY A 82 4.43 -17.51 -1.95
C GLY A 82 4.60 -19.01 -1.74
N TRP A 83 5.83 -19.48 -1.60
CA TRP A 83 6.16 -20.88 -1.35
C TRP A 83 5.56 -21.40 -0.02
N LEU A 84 5.63 -20.58 1.02
CA LEU A 84 5.09 -20.94 2.33
C LEU A 84 3.56 -21.08 2.28
N VAL A 85 2.83 -20.18 1.61
CA VAL A 85 1.36 -20.24 1.47
C VAL A 85 0.94 -21.51 0.74
N ASP A 86 1.65 -21.88 -0.33
CA ASP A 86 1.34 -23.08 -1.09
C ASP A 86 1.59 -24.37 -0.29
N ARG A 87 2.61 -24.36 0.60
CA ARG A 87 2.96 -25.52 1.42
C ARG A 87 2.08 -25.73 2.64
N TYR A 88 1.73 -24.64 3.36
CA TYR A 88 1.07 -24.74 4.67
C TYR A 88 -0.42 -24.41 4.65
N GLY A 89 -0.93 -23.95 3.53
CA GLY A 89 -2.33 -23.60 3.32
C GLY A 89 -2.69 -22.18 3.77
N ILE A 90 -3.74 -21.64 3.17
CA ILE A 90 -4.13 -20.22 3.30
C ILE A 90 -4.65 -19.90 4.69
N LYS A 91 -5.45 -20.78 5.30
CA LYS A 91 -6.08 -20.53 6.62
C LYS A 91 -5.03 -20.29 7.69
N ARG A 92 -3.99 -21.13 7.75
CA ARG A 92 -2.91 -21.00 8.75
C ARG A 92 -2.17 -19.66 8.60
N PHE A 93 -1.94 -19.24 7.36
CA PHE A 93 -1.31 -17.95 7.07
C PHE A 93 -2.15 -16.75 7.50
N TYR A 94 -3.46 -16.81 7.28
CA TYR A 94 -4.36 -15.75 7.73
C TYR A 94 -4.41 -15.66 9.26
N VAL A 95 -4.50 -16.79 9.93
CA VAL A 95 -4.48 -16.87 11.40
C VAL A 95 -3.16 -16.29 11.94
N LEU A 96 -2.02 -16.71 11.38
CA LEU A 96 -0.72 -16.16 11.75
C LEU A 96 -0.64 -14.65 11.51
N ALA A 97 -1.08 -14.18 10.34
CA ALA A 97 -1.06 -12.76 10.00
C ALA A 97 -1.93 -11.91 10.96
N MET A 98 -3.13 -12.38 11.30
CA MET A 98 -4.00 -11.67 12.26
C MET A 98 -3.42 -11.70 13.68
N GLY A 99 -2.81 -12.81 14.09
CA GLY A 99 -2.08 -12.91 15.34
C GLY A 99 -0.91 -11.93 15.43
N LEU A 100 -0.09 -11.85 14.36
CA LEU A 100 1.00 -10.88 14.29
C LEU A 100 0.51 -9.43 14.26
N MET A 101 -0.62 -9.12 13.60
CA MET A 101 -1.24 -7.80 13.64
C MET A 101 -1.72 -7.43 15.05
N ALA A 102 -2.37 -8.36 15.75
CA ALA A 102 -2.78 -8.16 17.13
C ALA A 102 -1.55 -7.97 18.05
N ALA A 103 -0.55 -8.85 17.94
CA ALA A 103 0.68 -8.74 18.74
C ALA A 103 1.41 -7.41 18.49
N GLY A 104 1.56 -7.00 17.22
CA GLY A 104 2.16 -5.72 16.86
C GLY A 104 1.40 -4.53 17.44
N ALA A 105 0.06 -4.55 17.38
CA ALA A 105 -0.77 -3.51 17.99
C ALA A 105 -0.62 -3.48 19.53
N LEU A 106 -0.52 -4.64 20.18
CA LEU A 106 -0.27 -4.73 21.62
C LEU A 106 1.10 -4.17 22.01
N VAL A 107 2.14 -4.50 21.23
CA VAL A 107 3.48 -3.94 21.46
C VAL A 107 3.48 -2.42 21.33
N TYR A 108 2.78 -1.85 20.34
CA TYR A 108 2.57 -0.40 20.24
C TYR A 108 1.86 0.17 21.48
N ALA A 109 0.78 -0.48 21.93
CA ALA A 109 0.01 -0.03 23.09
C ALA A 109 0.80 -0.02 24.39
N LEU A 110 1.69 -1.00 24.57
CA LEU A 110 2.50 -1.18 25.77
C LEU A 110 3.87 -0.49 25.68
N ALA A 111 4.23 0.10 24.53
CA ALA A 111 5.56 0.66 24.31
C ALA A 111 5.91 1.76 25.31
N PRO A 112 6.97 1.61 26.13
CA PRO A 112 7.47 2.67 27.01
C PRO A 112 8.46 3.59 26.30
N SER A 113 9.02 3.16 25.14
CA SER A 113 10.04 3.89 24.39
C SER A 113 10.06 3.44 22.91
N TRP A 114 10.69 4.22 22.05
CA TRP A 114 10.75 3.99 20.59
C TRP A 114 11.35 2.64 20.19
N GLN A 115 12.21 2.02 20.99
CA GLN A 115 12.82 0.73 20.69
C GLN A 115 11.77 -0.39 20.52
N TRP A 116 10.70 -0.32 21.31
CA TRP A 116 9.58 -1.27 21.19
C TRP A 116 8.84 -1.14 19.87
N ILE A 117 8.85 0.07 19.30
CA ILE A 117 8.24 0.33 17.98
C ILE A 117 8.97 -0.44 16.87
N ILE A 118 10.29 -0.67 17.00
CA ILE A 118 11.02 -1.52 16.04
C ILE A 118 10.44 -2.94 16.04
N ALA A 119 10.28 -3.55 17.22
CA ALA A 119 9.71 -4.90 17.31
C ALA A 119 8.27 -4.95 16.76
N ALA A 120 7.44 -3.97 17.10
CA ALA A 120 6.08 -3.87 16.57
C ALA A 120 6.08 -3.71 15.04
N THR A 121 6.96 -2.88 14.50
CA THR A 121 7.10 -2.64 13.05
C THR A 121 7.53 -3.91 12.32
N ILE A 122 8.44 -4.70 12.87
CA ILE A 122 8.83 -6.00 12.31
C ILE A 122 7.61 -6.93 12.23
N LEU A 123 6.86 -7.10 13.34
CA LEU A 123 5.67 -7.94 13.38
C LEU A 123 4.63 -7.50 12.35
N LEU A 124 4.34 -6.19 12.29
CA LEU A 124 3.37 -5.62 11.35
C LEU A 124 3.82 -5.75 9.90
N SER A 125 5.12 -5.56 9.60
CA SER A 125 5.66 -5.69 8.25
C SER A 125 5.52 -7.11 7.72
N VAL A 126 5.81 -8.12 8.54
CA VAL A 126 5.57 -9.52 8.22
C VAL A 126 4.08 -9.79 7.99
N ALA A 127 3.23 -9.34 8.93
CA ALA A 127 1.79 -9.53 8.85
C ALA A 127 1.17 -8.91 7.59
N MET A 128 1.58 -7.70 7.23
CA MET A 128 1.12 -6.99 6.03
C MET A 128 1.47 -7.75 4.74
N ARG A 129 2.64 -8.38 4.68
CA ARG A 129 3.03 -9.22 3.53
C ARG A 129 2.21 -10.50 3.44
N LEU A 130 1.94 -11.14 4.58
CA LEU A 130 1.08 -12.33 4.64
C LEU A 130 -0.35 -12.03 4.20
N THR A 131 -0.88 -10.86 4.54
CA THR A 131 -2.26 -10.47 4.18
C THR A 131 -2.40 -9.91 2.77
N GLY A 132 -1.35 -9.31 2.20
CA GLY A 132 -1.37 -8.63 0.91
C GLY A 132 -1.75 -9.55 -0.26
N THR A 133 -1.34 -10.82 -0.21
CA THR A 133 -1.70 -11.83 -1.23
C THR A 133 -3.07 -12.45 -1.00
N GLY A 134 -3.65 -12.26 0.17
CA GLY A 134 -4.76 -13.08 0.65
C GLY A 134 -6.07 -12.89 -0.12
N CYS A 135 -6.47 -11.67 -0.43
CA CYS A 135 -7.74 -11.45 -1.14
C CYS A 135 -7.66 -11.98 -2.57
N SER A 136 -6.51 -11.83 -3.25
CA SER A 136 -6.30 -12.36 -4.61
C SER A 136 -6.34 -13.88 -4.62
N VAL A 137 -5.68 -14.52 -3.65
CA VAL A 137 -5.61 -15.98 -3.56
C VAL A 137 -6.98 -16.58 -3.22
N ILE A 138 -7.73 -16.01 -2.26
CA ILE A 138 -9.09 -16.50 -1.94
C ILE A 138 -10.05 -16.24 -3.09
N SER A 139 -9.93 -15.12 -3.79
CA SER A 139 -10.74 -14.84 -4.98
C SER A 139 -10.49 -15.86 -6.08
N SER A 140 -9.22 -16.27 -6.29
CA SER A 140 -8.89 -17.27 -7.30
C SER A 140 -9.51 -18.64 -7.02
N ASP A 141 -9.67 -19.02 -5.76
CA ASP A 141 -10.21 -20.32 -5.35
C ASP A 141 -11.73 -20.33 -5.16
N SER A 142 -12.31 -19.17 -4.86
CA SER A 142 -13.70 -19.05 -4.44
C SER A 142 -14.63 -18.51 -5.53
N VAL A 143 -14.06 -17.87 -6.55
CA VAL A 143 -14.79 -17.15 -7.60
C VAL A 143 -14.44 -17.73 -8.98
N ARG A 144 -15.42 -17.79 -9.90
CA ARG A 144 -15.20 -18.23 -11.28
C ARG A 144 -14.16 -17.36 -11.98
N ASN A 145 -13.35 -17.93 -12.87
CA ASN A 145 -12.28 -17.20 -13.59
C ASN A 145 -12.76 -15.90 -14.23
N ARG A 146 -13.96 -15.90 -14.82
CA ARG A 146 -14.57 -14.72 -15.45
C ARG A 146 -14.83 -13.56 -14.47
N ASP A 147 -15.07 -13.87 -13.21
CA ASP A 147 -15.50 -12.90 -12.20
C ASP A 147 -14.39 -12.50 -11.23
N ARG A 148 -13.17 -13.04 -11.38
CA ARG A 148 -12.04 -12.81 -10.46
C ARG A 148 -11.64 -11.35 -10.35
N ALA A 149 -11.55 -10.64 -11.47
CA ALA A 149 -11.20 -9.21 -11.47
C ALA A 149 -12.26 -8.38 -10.74
N THR A 150 -13.54 -8.67 -10.97
CA THR A 150 -14.65 -8.02 -10.27
C THR A 150 -14.60 -8.29 -8.77
N ALA A 151 -14.34 -9.53 -8.38
CA ALA A 151 -14.22 -9.92 -6.98
C ALA A 151 -13.07 -9.21 -6.27
N GLN A 152 -11.90 -9.14 -6.92
CA GLN A 152 -10.74 -8.43 -6.38
C GLN A 152 -11.02 -6.93 -6.21
N ASN A 153 -11.57 -6.29 -7.23
CA ASN A 153 -11.91 -4.86 -7.16
C ASN A 153 -12.96 -4.57 -6.09
N LEU A 154 -13.96 -5.44 -5.94
CA LEU A 154 -15.01 -5.29 -4.91
C LEU A 154 -14.42 -5.42 -3.50
N CYS A 155 -13.50 -6.37 -3.29
CA CYS A 155 -12.78 -6.53 -2.02
C CYS A 155 -11.99 -5.24 -1.66
N VAL A 156 -11.24 -4.69 -2.61
CA VAL A 156 -10.47 -3.45 -2.41
C VAL A 156 -11.40 -2.25 -2.17
N SER A 157 -12.48 -2.14 -2.93
CA SER A 157 -13.43 -1.02 -2.79
C SER A 157 -14.13 -1.02 -1.42
N ILE A 158 -14.60 -2.17 -0.97
CA ILE A 158 -15.25 -2.30 0.35
C ILE A 158 -14.25 -2.00 1.48
N ALA A 159 -13.02 -2.48 1.37
CA ALA A 159 -11.95 -2.17 2.32
C ALA A 159 -11.63 -0.67 2.37
N SER A 160 -11.61 -0.01 1.21
CA SER A 160 -11.38 1.44 1.11
C SER A 160 -12.54 2.25 1.68
N ILE A 161 -13.79 1.83 1.46
CA ILE A 161 -14.97 2.49 2.05
C ILE A 161 -14.94 2.37 3.58
N ALA A 162 -14.61 1.19 4.10
CA ALA A 162 -14.47 0.98 5.55
C ALA A 162 -13.36 1.87 6.15
N SER A 163 -12.30 2.15 5.40
CA SER A 163 -11.20 3.00 5.84
C SER A 163 -11.50 4.51 5.82
N LEU A 164 -12.56 4.96 5.14
CA LEU A 164 -12.91 6.40 5.06
C LEU A 164 -13.27 7.01 6.42
N ILE A 165 -13.96 6.27 7.25
CA ILE A 165 -14.48 6.75 8.53
C ILE A 165 -13.43 6.64 9.65
N ALA A 166 -12.51 5.69 9.53
CA ALA A 166 -11.54 5.38 10.57
C ALA A 166 -10.68 6.58 11.05
N PRO A 167 -10.14 7.45 10.17
CA PRO A 167 -9.33 8.59 10.61
C PRO A 167 -10.12 9.60 11.43
N LEU A 168 -11.40 9.84 11.09
CA LEU A 168 -12.26 10.76 11.83
C LEU A 168 -12.68 10.20 13.19
N VAL A 169 -12.99 8.90 13.24
CA VAL A 169 -13.24 8.19 14.51
C VAL A 169 -12.01 8.26 15.41
N ALA A 170 -10.81 8.06 14.85
CA ALA A 170 -9.56 8.16 15.59
C ALA A 170 -9.33 9.57 16.15
N ALA A 171 -9.57 10.62 15.34
CA ALA A 171 -9.47 12.00 15.77
C ALA A 171 -10.40 12.30 16.96
N TYR A 172 -11.64 11.84 16.90
CA TYR A 172 -12.60 11.96 17.99
C TYR A 172 -12.14 11.25 19.26
N LEU A 173 -11.67 10.00 19.14
CA LEU A 173 -11.17 9.22 20.27
C LEU A 173 -9.94 9.88 20.94
N ILE A 174 -9.01 10.41 20.14
CA ILE A 174 -7.85 11.14 20.63
C ILE A 174 -8.28 12.38 21.42
N THR A 175 -9.27 13.11 20.92
CA THR A 175 -9.81 14.29 21.63
C THR A 175 -10.37 13.91 23.01
N LEU A 176 -11.08 12.80 23.11
CA LEU A 176 -11.60 12.27 24.38
C LEU A 176 -10.48 11.79 25.31
N SER A 177 -9.34 11.39 24.76
CA SER A 177 -8.21 10.83 25.51
C SER A 177 -7.12 11.86 25.87
N GLY A 178 -7.35 13.16 25.67
CA GLY A 178 -6.43 14.23 26.06
C GLY A 178 -5.56 14.79 24.92
N GLY A 179 -5.94 14.61 23.65
CA GLY A 179 -5.30 15.24 22.49
C GLY A 179 -4.13 14.47 21.90
N LEU A 180 -3.36 15.13 21.00
CA LEU A 180 -2.21 14.54 20.30
C LEU A 180 -0.98 14.41 21.22
N SER A 181 -1.13 13.62 22.24
CA SER A 181 -0.02 13.21 23.13
C SER A 181 0.19 11.69 23.02
N THR A 182 1.32 11.20 23.52
CA THR A 182 1.58 9.76 23.61
C THR A 182 0.45 9.04 24.36
N GLU A 183 -0.01 9.62 25.48
CA GLU A 183 -1.11 9.06 26.27
C GLU A 183 -2.45 9.11 25.54
N GLY A 184 -2.74 10.19 24.80
CA GLY A 184 -3.99 10.33 24.04
C GLY A 184 -4.08 9.44 22.82
N ILE A 185 -2.93 9.08 22.19
CA ILE A 185 -2.89 8.18 21.01
C ILE A 185 -2.90 6.71 21.44
N ARG A 186 -2.34 6.36 22.59
CA ARG A 186 -2.18 4.98 23.10
C ARG A 186 -3.47 4.17 23.11
N PRO A 187 -4.65 4.71 23.50
CA PRO A 187 -5.92 3.97 23.47
C PRO A 187 -6.30 3.41 22.10
N LEU A 188 -5.91 4.08 21.01
CA LEU A 188 -6.17 3.58 19.65
C LEU A 188 -5.48 2.25 19.38
N TYR A 189 -4.27 2.05 19.92
CA TYR A 189 -3.56 0.78 19.75
C TYR A 189 -4.18 -0.33 20.57
N TYR A 190 -4.76 -0.06 21.75
CA TYR A 190 -5.56 -1.04 22.49
C TYR A 190 -6.83 -1.43 21.71
N ILE A 191 -7.55 -0.46 21.15
CA ILE A 191 -8.72 -0.72 20.29
C ILE A 191 -8.31 -1.56 19.08
N ARG A 192 -7.18 -1.23 18.45
CA ARG A 192 -6.63 -1.98 17.33
C ARG A 192 -6.26 -3.41 17.73
N PHE A 193 -5.66 -3.62 18.88
CA PHE A 193 -5.33 -4.95 19.43
C PHE A 193 -6.60 -5.79 19.63
N VAL A 194 -7.60 -5.27 20.33
CA VAL A 194 -8.86 -5.94 20.58
C VAL A 194 -9.59 -6.22 19.27
N GLY A 195 -9.62 -5.25 18.36
CA GLY A 195 -10.23 -5.40 17.05
C GLY A 195 -9.57 -6.51 16.21
N TYR A 196 -8.25 -6.58 16.17
CA TYR A 196 -7.56 -7.69 15.47
C TYR A 196 -7.76 -9.03 16.18
N GLY A 197 -7.94 -9.05 17.50
CA GLY A 197 -8.35 -10.23 18.25
C GLY A 197 -9.72 -10.76 17.79
N PHE A 198 -10.71 -9.88 17.64
CA PHE A 198 -12.02 -10.27 17.08
C PHE A 198 -11.91 -10.75 15.63
N VAL A 199 -11.13 -10.08 14.80
CA VAL A 199 -10.92 -10.52 13.41
C VAL A 199 -10.20 -11.86 13.36
N LEU A 200 -9.23 -12.12 14.25
CA LEU A 200 -8.57 -13.41 14.39
C LEU A 200 -9.58 -14.52 14.73
N ILE A 201 -10.38 -14.34 15.77
CA ILE A 201 -11.42 -15.30 16.16
C ILE A 201 -12.39 -15.53 15.00
N PHE A 202 -12.85 -14.47 14.34
CA PHE A 202 -13.72 -14.56 13.17
C PHE A 202 -13.10 -15.41 12.06
N VAL A 203 -11.84 -15.19 11.71
CA VAL A 203 -11.13 -15.95 10.68
C VAL A 203 -10.96 -17.41 11.08
N VAL A 204 -10.59 -17.70 12.32
CA VAL A 204 -10.43 -19.08 12.83
C VAL A 204 -11.74 -19.87 12.71
N LEU A 205 -12.87 -19.25 13.09
CA LEU A 205 -14.17 -19.91 13.11
C LEU A 205 -14.83 -20.01 11.73
N GLN A 206 -14.64 -19.02 10.86
CA GLN A 206 -15.41 -18.90 9.63
C GLN A 206 -14.65 -19.31 8.37
N LEU A 207 -13.32 -19.17 8.33
CA LEU A 207 -12.53 -19.54 7.16
C LEU A 207 -12.33 -21.05 7.09
N ARG A 208 -12.72 -21.66 5.97
CA ARG A 208 -12.46 -23.08 5.68
C ARG A 208 -11.25 -23.19 4.76
N GLU A 209 -10.38 -24.17 5.00
CA GLU A 209 -9.25 -24.46 4.11
C GLU A 209 -9.80 -24.81 2.72
N PRO A 210 -9.37 -24.13 1.64
CA PRO A 210 -9.74 -24.51 0.29
C PRO A 210 -9.10 -25.87 -0.03
N ASN A 211 -9.88 -26.81 -0.58
CA ASN A 211 -9.34 -28.07 -1.10
C ASN A 211 -8.56 -27.78 -2.38
N ARG A 212 -7.32 -27.34 -2.22
CA ARG A 212 -6.33 -27.33 -3.31
C ARG A 212 -5.75 -28.72 -3.39
N GLY A 213 -5.98 -29.41 -4.51
CA GLY A 213 -5.16 -30.57 -4.85
C GLY A 213 -3.70 -30.13 -4.71
N ARG A 214 -2.92 -30.79 -3.86
CA ARG A 214 -1.49 -30.59 -3.75
C ARG A 214 -0.89 -30.78 -5.16
N THR A 215 -0.57 -29.69 -5.80
CA THR A 215 0.31 -29.73 -6.95
C THR A 215 1.70 -29.94 -6.40
N ASP A 216 2.15 -31.20 -6.39
CA ASP A 216 3.50 -31.61 -6.01
C ASP A 216 4.59 -31.09 -6.96
N GLU A 217 4.24 -30.28 -7.94
CA GLU A 217 5.13 -29.66 -8.92
C GLU A 217 5.48 -28.21 -8.63
N VAL A 218 5.83 -27.86 -7.39
CA VAL A 218 6.68 -26.69 -7.21
C VAL A 218 8.11 -27.14 -7.35
N ARG A 219 8.57 -27.33 -8.58
CA ARG A 219 10.00 -27.38 -8.89
C ARG A 219 10.61 -26.06 -8.40
N ALA A 220 11.21 -26.09 -7.22
CA ALA A 220 12.12 -25.05 -6.80
C ALA A 220 13.17 -24.94 -7.92
N SER A 221 13.09 -23.87 -8.73
CA SER A 221 14.13 -23.57 -9.71
C SER A 221 15.45 -23.48 -8.97
N ALA A 222 16.35 -24.37 -9.28
CA ALA A 222 17.58 -24.61 -8.50
C ALA A 222 18.58 -23.45 -8.50
N SER A 223 18.30 -22.34 -9.23
CA SER A 223 19.20 -21.19 -9.25
C SER A 223 18.44 -19.88 -9.58
N PHE A 224 17.93 -19.22 -8.52
CA PHE A 224 17.36 -17.86 -8.62
C PHE A 224 18.37 -16.91 -9.31
N ILE A 225 19.65 -17.01 -8.99
CA ILE A 225 20.74 -16.15 -9.55
C ILE A 225 21.02 -16.48 -11.00
N GLY A 226 20.96 -17.75 -11.40
CA GLY A 226 21.17 -18.19 -12.80
C GLY A 226 20.04 -17.73 -13.70
N ASP A 227 18.81 -17.92 -13.28
CA ASP A 227 17.60 -17.46 -13.97
C ASP A 227 17.57 -15.92 -14.13
N PHE A 228 18.09 -15.23 -13.10
CA PHE A 228 18.22 -13.79 -13.07
C PHE A 228 19.19 -13.25 -14.14
N LYS A 229 20.38 -13.85 -14.26
CA LYS A 229 21.34 -13.51 -15.33
C LYS A 229 20.75 -13.71 -16.72
N GLN A 230 20.00 -14.78 -16.93
CA GLN A 230 19.36 -15.07 -18.22
C GLN A 230 18.26 -14.05 -18.59
N LEU A 231 17.46 -13.58 -17.62
CA LEU A 231 16.43 -12.56 -17.85
C LEU A 231 17.00 -11.23 -18.36
N PHE A 232 18.23 -10.89 -17.98
CA PHE A 232 18.89 -9.63 -18.35
C PHE A 232 19.94 -9.77 -19.44
N ALA A 233 20.25 -10.98 -19.89
CA ALA A 233 21.25 -11.22 -20.91
C ALA A 233 20.78 -10.63 -22.25
N GLY A 234 21.51 -9.63 -22.77
CA GLY A 234 21.21 -9.00 -24.06
C GLY A 234 20.05 -8.02 -24.14
N GLN A 235 19.27 -7.84 -23.06
CA GLN A 235 18.04 -7.05 -23.08
C GLN A 235 18.20 -5.68 -22.36
N THR A 236 18.69 -4.69 -23.09
CA THR A 236 18.86 -3.31 -22.55
C THR A 236 17.55 -2.66 -22.15
N LEU A 237 16.43 -2.98 -22.83
CA LEU A 237 15.11 -2.45 -22.54
C LEU A 237 14.63 -2.89 -21.15
N LEU A 238 14.74 -4.17 -20.79
CA LEU A 238 14.34 -4.68 -19.48
C LEU A 238 15.18 -4.07 -18.35
N ARG A 239 16.47 -3.86 -18.57
CA ARG A 239 17.35 -3.18 -17.58
C ARG A 239 16.88 -1.76 -17.28
N ARG A 240 16.54 -0.97 -18.31
CA ARG A 240 16.00 0.39 -18.14
C ARG A 240 14.66 0.37 -17.40
N TRP A 241 13.79 -0.57 -17.71
CA TRP A 241 12.50 -0.73 -17.01
C TRP A 241 12.67 -1.04 -15.52
N VAL A 242 13.65 -1.87 -15.16
CA VAL A 242 13.97 -2.16 -13.75
C VAL A 242 14.37 -0.89 -13.01
N VAL A 243 15.22 -0.05 -13.63
CA VAL A 243 15.65 1.21 -13.03
C VAL A 243 14.46 2.16 -12.83
N VAL A 244 13.61 2.34 -13.84
CA VAL A 244 12.40 3.18 -13.72
C VAL A 244 11.46 2.64 -12.66
N ALA A 245 11.25 1.32 -12.63
CA ALA A 245 10.40 0.68 -11.63
C ALA A 245 10.94 0.83 -10.20
N ALA A 246 12.25 0.73 -10.01
CA ALA A 246 12.90 0.96 -8.72
C ALA A 246 12.81 2.43 -8.29
N LEU A 247 13.09 3.37 -9.20
CA LEU A 247 12.96 4.80 -8.93
C LEU A 247 11.51 5.23 -8.63
N THR A 248 10.51 4.55 -9.20
CA THR A 248 9.09 4.85 -8.91
C THR A 248 8.73 4.63 -7.42
N GLY A 249 9.40 3.72 -6.72
CA GLY A 249 9.14 3.47 -5.30
C GLY A 249 9.86 4.45 -4.36
N LEU A 250 10.94 5.06 -4.81
CA LEU A 250 11.85 5.85 -3.99
C LEU A 250 11.20 7.09 -3.34
N PRO A 251 10.51 7.98 -4.08
CA PRO A 251 9.91 9.17 -3.49
C PRO A 251 8.90 8.85 -2.40
N MET A 252 8.04 7.87 -2.64
CA MET A 252 7.03 7.46 -1.68
C MET A 252 7.66 6.84 -0.42
N ALA A 253 8.65 5.98 -0.58
CA ALA A 253 9.38 5.38 0.54
C ALA A 253 10.08 6.43 1.40
N MET A 254 10.63 7.46 0.77
CA MET A 254 11.36 8.54 1.43
C MET A 254 10.46 9.50 2.21
N THR A 255 9.28 9.85 1.65
CA THR A 255 8.37 10.85 2.22
C THR A 255 7.33 10.26 3.18
N SER A 256 6.94 8.99 2.99
CA SER A 256 5.83 8.36 3.71
C SER A 256 5.90 8.47 5.25
N PRO A 257 7.03 8.23 5.94
CA PRO A 257 7.09 8.35 7.40
C PRO A 257 6.95 9.79 7.90
N PHE A 258 7.27 10.76 7.04
CA PHE A 258 7.39 12.17 7.43
C PHE A 258 6.18 13.01 7.09
N MET A 259 5.28 12.55 6.22
CA MET A 259 4.17 13.38 5.71
C MET A 259 3.23 13.87 6.83
N GLN A 260 2.71 12.96 7.64
CA GLN A 260 1.81 13.31 8.74
C GLN A 260 2.57 14.01 9.88
N PHE A 261 3.79 13.59 10.13
CA PHE A 261 4.66 14.22 11.10
C PHE A 261 5.00 15.67 10.72
N TYR A 262 5.27 15.95 9.43
CA TYR A 262 5.47 17.30 8.92
C TYR A 262 4.22 18.18 9.08
N ALA A 263 3.06 17.64 8.75
CA ALA A 263 1.81 18.38 8.94
C ALA A 263 1.56 18.73 10.40
N TYR A 264 1.87 17.83 11.33
CA TYR A 264 1.77 18.06 12.76
C TYR A 264 2.85 19.03 13.27
N GLU A 265 4.13 18.68 13.11
CA GLU A 265 5.27 19.37 13.73
C GLU A 265 5.54 20.75 13.14
N VAL A 266 5.46 20.85 11.79
CA VAL A 266 5.86 22.08 11.07
C VAL A 266 4.65 22.96 10.75
N LYS A 267 3.48 22.36 10.51
CA LYS A 267 2.28 23.09 10.11
C LYS A 267 1.23 23.25 11.21
N GLY A 268 1.45 22.62 12.38
CA GLY A 268 0.54 22.71 13.52
C GLY A 268 -0.80 22.01 13.28
N ALA A 269 -0.85 20.97 12.43
CA ALA A 269 -2.08 20.24 12.18
C ALA A 269 -2.54 19.49 13.44
N ASP A 270 -3.79 19.70 13.82
CA ASP A 270 -4.43 18.97 14.91
C ASP A 270 -4.92 17.57 14.47
N GLN A 271 -5.46 16.81 15.41
CA GLN A 271 -5.96 15.44 15.15
C GLN A 271 -7.07 15.41 14.10
N TYR A 272 -7.94 16.41 14.05
CA TYR A 272 -9.02 16.46 13.09
C TYR A 272 -8.51 16.76 11.69
N LEU A 273 -7.59 17.70 11.56
CA LEU A 273 -6.98 18.05 10.27
C LEU A 273 -6.21 16.87 9.69
N LEU A 274 -5.42 16.15 10.50
CA LEU A 274 -4.74 14.91 10.08
C LEU A 274 -5.74 13.84 9.64
N GLY A 275 -6.85 13.70 10.36
CA GLY A 275 -7.95 12.80 10.00
C GLY A 275 -8.61 13.18 8.67
N ILE A 276 -8.92 14.47 8.48
CA ILE A 276 -9.52 15.01 7.24
C ILE A 276 -8.56 14.82 6.05
N MET A 277 -7.25 15.11 6.22
CA MET A 277 -6.23 14.90 5.20
C MET A 277 -6.23 13.44 4.72
N THR A 278 -6.23 12.49 5.65
CA THR A 278 -6.24 11.05 5.34
C THR A 278 -7.55 10.63 4.66
N THR A 279 -8.69 11.08 5.17
CA THR A 279 -10.01 10.79 4.58
C THR A 279 -10.12 11.37 3.16
N ALA A 280 -9.68 12.62 2.94
CA ALA A 280 -9.67 13.27 1.64
C ALA A 280 -8.78 12.52 0.63
N ALA A 281 -7.62 12.03 1.06
CA ALA A 281 -6.74 11.21 0.24
C ALA A 281 -7.42 9.90 -0.20
N VAL A 282 -8.07 9.18 0.74
CA VAL A 282 -8.79 7.94 0.42
C VAL A 282 -9.97 8.22 -0.52
N LEU A 283 -10.73 9.29 -0.27
CA LEU A 283 -11.87 9.69 -1.11
C LEU A 283 -11.42 10.03 -2.53
N THR A 284 -10.33 10.78 -2.69
CA THR A 284 -9.74 11.12 -3.99
C THR A 284 -9.32 9.86 -4.74
N ARG A 285 -8.67 8.90 -4.06
CA ARG A 285 -8.31 7.61 -4.67
C ARG A 285 -9.53 6.85 -5.16
N LEU A 286 -10.60 6.78 -4.37
CA LEU A 286 -11.84 6.11 -4.76
C LEU A 286 -12.51 6.78 -5.95
N ALA A 287 -12.58 8.11 -5.96
CA ALA A 287 -13.23 8.88 -7.00
C ALA A 287 -12.47 8.80 -8.34
N PHE A 288 -11.16 8.92 -8.31
CA PHE A 288 -10.35 9.06 -9.53
C PHE A 288 -9.61 7.78 -9.94
N GLY A 289 -9.43 6.79 -9.07
CA GLY A 289 -8.65 5.59 -9.38
C GLY A 289 -9.19 4.81 -10.58
N ILE A 290 -10.50 4.55 -10.65
CA ILE A 290 -11.13 3.82 -11.76
C ILE A 290 -11.17 4.68 -13.04
N PRO A 291 -11.63 5.95 -13.02
CA PRO A 291 -11.62 6.80 -14.21
C PRO A 291 -10.25 6.96 -14.83
N LEU A 292 -9.21 7.17 -14.01
CA LEU A 292 -7.83 7.33 -14.50
C LEU A 292 -7.25 6.02 -15.05
N GLY A 293 -7.59 4.87 -14.44
CA GLY A 293 -7.24 3.57 -14.98
C GLY A 293 -7.83 3.37 -16.39
N ARG A 294 -9.13 3.64 -16.56
CA ARG A 294 -9.79 3.56 -17.87
C ARG A 294 -9.23 4.57 -18.89
N LEU A 295 -8.84 5.75 -18.44
CA LEU A 295 -8.18 6.73 -19.28
C LEU A 295 -6.83 6.19 -19.77
N ALA A 296 -6.04 5.60 -18.87
CA ALA A 296 -4.74 5.02 -19.19
C ALA A 296 -4.85 3.87 -20.20
N ASP A 297 -5.88 3.03 -20.07
CA ASP A 297 -6.15 1.93 -21.01
C ASP A 297 -6.61 2.41 -22.41
N ARG A 298 -7.08 3.67 -22.54
CA ARG A 298 -7.51 4.26 -23.83
C ARG A 298 -6.47 5.13 -24.49
N VAL A 299 -5.78 5.97 -23.72
CA VAL A 299 -4.88 7.03 -24.22
C VAL A 299 -3.41 6.60 -24.21
N GLY A 300 -3.11 5.57 -23.43
CA GLY A 300 -1.76 5.09 -23.12
C GLY A 300 -1.36 5.41 -21.69
N ARG A 301 -0.73 4.44 -21.06
CA ARG A 301 -0.35 4.53 -19.63
C ARG A 301 0.74 5.57 -19.37
N LYS A 302 1.73 5.63 -20.25
CA LYS A 302 2.84 6.59 -20.19
C LYS A 302 2.34 8.03 -20.24
N LYS A 303 1.37 8.35 -21.13
CA LYS A 303 0.77 9.69 -21.23
C LYS A 303 0.07 10.09 -19.94
N VAL A 304 -0.66 9.16 -19.32
CA VAL A 304 -1.36 9.45 -18.04
C VAL A 304 -0.37 9.62 -16.89
N ILE A 305 0.75 8.88 -16.86
CA ILE A 305 1.83 9.10 -15.87
C ILE A 305 2.36 10.54 -15.97
N TYR A 306 2.61 11.05 -17.19
CA TYR A 306 3.04 12.44 -17.39
C TYR A 306 1.97 13.46 -17.00
N LEU A 307 0.69 13.16 -17.22
CA LEU A 307 -0.42 14.02 -16.79
C LEU A 307 -0.53 14.10 -15.26
N LEU A 308 -0.26 12.99 -14.54
CA LEU A 308 -0.39 12.94 -13.09
C LEU A 308 0.84 13.45 -12.34
N ALA A 309 2.01 13.45 -12.96
CA ALA A 309 3.24 13.89 -12.30
C ALA A 309 3.20 15.36 -11.80
N PRO A 310 2.71 16.34 -12.58
CA PRO A 310 2.58 17.72 -12.10
C PRO A 310 1.65 17.87 -10.90
N LEU A 311 0.60 17.03 -10.79
CA LEU A 311 -0.33 17.04 -9.65
C LEU A 311 0.39 16.61 -8.37
N TRP A 312 1.24 15.59 -8.46
CA TRP A 312 2.05 15.17 -7.33
C TRP A 312 3.14 16.20 -6.96
N TYR A 313 3.73 16.88 -7.94
CA TYR A 313 4.66 17.98 -7.65
C TYR A 313 3.95 19.14 -6.96
N ALA A 314 2.77 19.51 -7.44
CA ALA A 314 1.92 20.51 -6.79
C ALA A 314 1.55 20.09 -5.36
N ALA A 315 1.28 18.79 -5.13
CA ALA A 315 0.99 18.27 -3.80
C ALA A 315 2.14 18.54 -2.81
N ASN A 316 3.38 18.22 -3.19
CA ASN A 316 4.55 18.44 -2.33
C ASN A 316 4.83 19.93 -2.13
N LEU A 317 4.70 20.74 -3.16
CA LEU A 317 4.85 22.21 -3.05
C LEU A 317 3.76 22.79 -2.13
N LEU A 318 2.49 22.38 -2.30
CA LEU A 318 1.42 22.80 -1.42
C LEU A 318 1.68 22.38 0.03
N LEU A 319 2.19 21.16 0.28
CA LEU A 319 2.54 20.72 1.62
C LEU A 319 3.60 21.64 2.26
N VAL A 320 4.67 21.92 1.51
CA VAL A 320 5.80 22.73 2.00
C VAL A 320 5.41 24.18 2.21
N PHE A 321 4.68 24.77 1.27
CA PHE A 321 4.34 26.20 1.29
C PHE A 321 2.93 26.51 1.80
N SER A 322 2.21 25.51 2.32
CA SER A 322 0.87 25.73 2.88
C SER A 322 0.88 26.74 4.01
N THR A 323 -0.12 27.60 4.02
CA THR A 323 -0.38 28.61 5.05
C THR A 323 -1.72 28.38 5.78
N ASN A 324 -2.55 27.47 5.28
CA ASN A 324 -3.86 27.19 5.84
C ASN A 324 -4.25 25.70 5.74
N SER A 325 -5.25 25.28 6.51
CA SER A 325 -5.73 23.90 6.57
C SER A 325 -6.25 23.37 5.24
N ALA A 326 -6.91 24.23 4.43
CA ALA A 326 -7.47 23.81 3.15
C ALA A 326 -6.37 23.37 2.16
N THR A 327 -5.25 24.08 2.11
CA THR A 327 -4.11 23.72 1.26
C THR A 327 -3.42 22.43 1.71
N LEU A 328 -3.40 22.12 3.02
CA LEU A 328 -2.92 20.83 3.53
C LEU A 328 -3.82 19.68 3.11
N VAL A 329 -5.14 19.84 3.20
CA VAL A 329 -6.11 18.84 2.74
C VAL A 329 -6.00 18.62 1.22
N LEU A 330 -5.87 19.71 0.45
CA LEU A 330 -5.66 19.62 -1.01
C LEU A 330 -4.35 18.90 -1.34
N SER A 331 -3.27 19.22 -0.63
CA SER A 331 -1.98 18.51 -0.78
C SER A 331 -2.14 17.00 -0.56
N ALA A 332 -2.78 16.59 0.55
CA ALA A 332 -3.01 15.18 0.84
C ALA A 332 -3.85 14.48 -0.24
N SER A 333 -4.85 15.17 -0.77
CA SER A 333 -5.67 14.68 -1.89
C SER A 333 -4.84 14.45 -3.15
N LEU A 334 -4.02 15.43 -3.53
CA LEU A 334 -3.18 15.36 -4.72
C LEU A 334 -2.03 14.33 -4.61
N GLN A 335 -1.56 14.02 -3.40
CA GLN A 335 -0.56 12.97 -3.16
C GLN A 335 -1.01 11.61 -3.70
N THR A 336 -2.32 11.33 -3.71
CA THR A 336 -2.85 10.04 -4.16
C THR A 336 -2.61 9.75 -5.63
N PHE A 337 -2.45 10.78 -6.46
CA PHE A 337 -2.19 10.61 -7.90
C PHE A 337 -0.84 9.95 -8.17
N TYR A 338 0.14 10.09 -7.27
CA TYR A 338 1.39 9.33 -7.36
C TYR A 338 1.17 7.83 -7.19
N ALA A 339 0.32 7.43 -6.24
CA ALA A 339 -0.01 6.01 -6.05
C ALA A 339 -0.71 5.41 -7.28
N VAL A 340 -1.59 6.18 -7.93
CA VAL A 340 -2.24 5.79 -9.20
C VAL A 340 -1.19 5.63 -10.31
N SER A 341 -0.30 6.61 -10.47
CA SER A 341 0.82 6.59 -11.43
C SER A 341 1.75 5.39 -11.20
N SER A 342 2.09 5.09 -9.95
CA SER A 342 2.90 3.92 -9.58
C SER A 342 2.22 2.59 -9.94
N GLY A 343 0.90 2.51 -9.79
CA GLY A 343 0.10 1.36 -10.24
C GLY A 343 0.18 1.15 -11.75
N MET A 344 0.13 2.23 -12.54
CA MET A 344 0.30 2.19 -14.01
C MET A 344 1.70 1.71 -14.40
N THR A 345 2.76 2.23 -13.76
CA THR A 345 4.13 1.75 -13.97
C THR A 345 4.26 0.26 -13.66
N SER A 346 3.57 -0.22 -12.61
CA SER A 346 3.57 -1.65 -12.27
C SER A 346 2.87 -2.49 -13.33
N ALA A 347 1.75 -2.02 -13.89
CA ALA A 347 1.06 -2.70 -14.98
C ALA A 347 1.93 -2.76 -16.25
N MET A 348 2.55 -1.64 -16.65
CA MET A 348 3.47 -1.58 -17.80
C MET A 348 4.62 -2.59 -17.67
N THR A 349 5.19 -2.74 -16.47
CA THR A 349 6.28 -3.69 -16.25
C THR A 349 5.86 -5.15 -16.38
N LEU A 350 4.60 -5.48 -16.12
CA LEU A 350 4.09 -6.85 -16.28
C LEU A 350 3.79 -7.20 -17.74
N GLU A 351 3.48 -6.23 -18.57
CA GLU A 351 3.20 -6.41 -20.00
C GLU A 351 4.43 -6.69 -20.85
N LEU A 352 5.62 -6.38 -20.33
CA LEU A 352 6.87 -6.55 -21.06
C LEU A 352 7.33 -8.01 -21.19
N VAL A 353 6.77 -8.92 -20.42
CA VAL A 353 7.28 -10.29 -20.30
C VAL A 353 6.15 -11.28 -20.52
N PRO A 354 6.37 -12.39 -21.29
CA PRO A 354 5.42 -13.47 -21.46
C PRO A 354 4.91 -14.03 -20.13
N THR A 355 3.68 -14.52 -20.12
CA THR A 355 3.00 -15.03 -18.91
C THR A 355 3.78 -16.10 -18.17
N GLU A 356 4.54 -16.94 -18.89
CA GLU A 356 5.35 -18.03 -18.36
C GLU A 356 6.53 -17.54 -17.51
N ARG A 357 7.04 -16.33 -17.80
CA ARG A 357 8.18 -15.71 -17.09
C ARG A 357 7.74 -14.63 -16.09
N MET A 358 6.44 -14.32 -16.04
CA MET A 358 5.89 -13.20 -15.23
C MET A 358 6.20 -13.34 -13.72
N GLY A 359 6.20 -14.57 -13.18
CA GLY A 359 6.53 -14.82 -11.78
C GLY A 359 7.99 -14.47 -11.44
N LYS A 360 8.94 -14.93 -12.27
CA LYS A 360 10.37 -14.64 -12.12
C LYS A 360 10.66 -13.15 -12.28
N TRP A 361 10.02 -12.51 -13.25
CA TRP A 361 10.12 -11.09 -13.52
C TRP A 361 9.59 -10.23 -12.35
N SER A 362 8.41 -10.55 -11.84
CA SER A 362 7.81 -9.86 -10.69
C SER A 362 8.65 -9.99 -9.44
N GLY A 363 9.25 -11.16 -9.22
CA GLY A 363 10.19 -11.40 -8.11
C GLY A 363 11.45 -10.54 -8.23
N ALA A 364 12.05 -10.48 -9.43
CA ALA A 364 13.21 -9.64 -9.71
C ALA A 364 12.92 -8.15 -9.49
N LEU A 365 11.81 -7.66 -10.05
CA LEU A 365 11.35 -6.27 -9.85
C LEU A 365 11.10 -5.95 -8.38
N GLY A 366 10.45 -6.87 -7.65
CA GLY A 366 10.19 -6.72 -6.22
C GLY A 366 11.48 -6.57 -5.42
N LEU A 367 12.51 -7.36 -5.75
CA LEU A 367 13.80 -7.28 -5.11
C LEU A 367 14.49 -5.92 -5.37
N PHE A 368 14.54 -5.46 -6.63
CA PHE A 368 15.19 -4.18 -6.95
C PHE A 368 14.44 -2.98 -6.35
N ARG A 369 13.12 -2.97 -6.45
CA ARG A 369 12.30 -1.95 -5.78
C ARG A 369 12.56 -1.93 -4.27
N GLY A 370 12.64 -3.13 -3.67
CA GLY A 370 12.94 -3.27 -2.25
C GLY A 370 14.31 -2.74 -1.89
N LEU A 371 15.36 -3.13 -2.62
CA LEU A 371 16.73 -2.66 -2.37
C LEU A 371 16.84 -1.14 -2.39
N VAL A 372 16.17 -0.47 -3.34
CA VAL A 372 16.15 1.01 -3.43
C VAL A 372 15.27 1.62 -2.33
N ALA A 373 14.16 0.98 -1.97
CA ALA A 373 13.24 1.48 -0.96
C ALA A 373 13.77 1.30 0.48
N ILE A 374 14.69 0.35 0.74
CA ILE A 374 15.24 0.10 2.08
C ILE A 374 15.91 1.34 2.67
N PRO A 375 16.93 1.98 2.03
CA PRO A 375 17.62 3.12 2.61
C PRO A 375 16.80 4.42 2.55
N ALA A 376 15.76 4.50 1.73
CA ALA A 376 15.05 5.74 1.41
C ALA A 376 14.46 6.47 2.65
N PRO A 377 13.77 5.81 3.60
CA PRO A 377 13.29 6.49 4.81
C PRO A 377 14.42 7.00 5.70
N ALA A 378 15.52 6.24 5.87
CA ALA A 378 16.67 6.67 6.67
C ALA A 378 17.35 7.90 6.03
N ILE A 379 17.50 7.92 4.70
CA ILE A 379 17.98 9.10 3.96
C ILE A 379 17.03 10.28 4.20
N GLY A 380 15.70 10.06 4.17
CA GLY A 380 14.71 11.07 4.51
C GLY A 380 14.91 11.66 5.91
N GLY A 381 15.18 10.81 6.90
CA GLY A 381 15.46 11.23 8.28
C GLY A 381 16.75 12.05 8.40
N LEU A 382 17.81 11.66 7.71
CA LEU A 382 19.05 12.43 7.63
C LEU A 382 18.83 13.80 6.97
N ILE A 383 18.10 13.86 5.85
CA ILE A 383 17.74 15.12 5.20
C ILE A 383 16.93 16.02 6.14
N TRP A 384 15.98 15.46 6.87
CA TRP A 384 15.19 16.19 7.85
C TRP A 384 16.08 16.87 8.89
N ARG A 385 17.06 16.14 9.43
CA ARG A 385 17.97 16.63 10.49
C ARG A 385 18.99 17.64 9.95
N GLU A 386 19.65 17.34 8.82
CA GLU A 386 20.80 18.12 8.33
C GLU A 386 20.38 19.32 7.45
N LEU A 387 19.40 19.13 6.58
CA LEU A 387 18.96 20.17 5.63
C LEU A 387 17.65 20.85 6.05
N GLY A 388 16.84 20.16 6.85
CA GLY A 388 15.56 20.65 7.36
C GLY A 388 14.34 19.93 6.77
N PRO A 389 13.19 20.02 7.45
CA PRO A 389 11.99 19.22 7.17
C PRO A 389 11.44 19.34 5.77
N ARG A 390 11.46 20.53 5.16
CA ARG A 390 10.93 20.80 3.81
C ARG A 390 11.67 20.04 2.71
N TYR A 391 12.97 19.81 2.88
CA TYR A 391 13.78 19.17 1.85
C TYR A 391 13.49 17.67 1.68
N VAL A 392 12.90 17.03 2.68
CA VAL A 392 12.42 15.64 2.59
C VAL A 392 11.36 15.48 1.48
N PHE A 393 10.63 16.56 1.16
CA PHE A 393 9.60 16.57 0.11
C PHE A 393 10.11 17.18 -1.21
N LEU A 394 11.04 18.13 -1.15
CA LEU A 394 11.57 18.80 -2.35
C LEU A 394 12.61 17.95 -3.09
N ILE A 395 13.50 17.26 -2.37
CA ILE A 395 14.55 16.43 -3.00
C ILE A 395 13.97 15.27 -3.81
N PRO A 396 13.01 14.45 -3.28
CA PRO A 396 12.36 13.40 -4.06
C PRO A 396 11.63 13.92 -5.30
N LEU A 397 11.08 15.13 -5.25
CA LEU A 397 10.46 15.79 -6.39
C LEU A 397 11.47 16.02 -7.51
N VAL A 398 12.65 16.54 -7.18
CA VAL A 398 13.74 16.76 -8.15
C VAL A 398 14.24 15.42 -8.71
N ILE A 399 14.44 14.42 -7.86
CA ILE A 399 14.84 13.07 -8.28
C ILE A 399 13.80 12.46 -9.24
N ASP A 400 12.52 12.58 -8.96
CA ASP A 400 11.45 12.07 -9.81
C ASP A 400 11.42 12.78 -11.18
N LEU A 401 11.52 14.10 -11.17
CA LEU A 401 11.51 14.91 -12.38
C LEU A 401 12.74 14.63 -13.26
N VAL A 402 13.95 14.67 -12.67
CA VAL A 402 15.22 14.60 -13.41
C VAL A 402 15.57 13.17 -13.80
N LEU A 403 15.33 12.19 -12.93
CA LEU A 403 15.74 10.82 -13.19
C LEU A 403 14.58 9.95 -13.71
N ARG A 404 13.50 9.82 -12.96
CA ARG A 404 12.41 8.89 -13.33
C ARG A 404 11.70 9.32 -14.60
N LEU A 405 11.22 10.56 -14.66
CA LEU A 405 10.48 11.03 -15.86
C LEU A 405 11.36 11.10 -17.09
N SER A 406 12.62 11.53 -16.95
CA SER A 406 13.56 11.57 -18.09
C SER A 406 13.89 10.17 -18.60
N LEU A 407 14.11 9.19 -17.71
CA LEU A 407 14.31 7.80 -18.11
C LEU A 407 13.05 7.20 -18.76
N LEU A 408 11.86 7.55 -18.26
CA LEU A 408 10.60 7.09 -18.82
C LEU A 408 10.40 7.58 -20.27
N THR A 409 10.98 8.73 -20.70
CA THR A 409 10.91 9.18 -22.11
C THR A 409 11.57 8.20 -23.06
N THR A 410 12.64 7.54 -22.60
CA THR A 410 13.43 6.59 -23.41
C THR A 410 12.79 5.22 -23.56
N LEU A 411 11.67 4.96 -22.88
CA LEU A 411 10.96 3.69 -22.88
C LEU A 411 9.74 3.75 -23.81
N PRO A 412 9.39 2.68 -24.52
CA PRO A 412 8.19 2.64 -25.35
C PRO A 412 6.91 2.62 -24.50
N GLU A 413 5.77 3.00 -25.10
CA GLU A 413 4.46 2.68 -24.58
C GLU A 413 4.24 1.16 -24.66
N THR A 414 3.61 0.57 -23.62
CA THR A 414 3.46 -0.89 -23.54
C THR A 414 2.07 -1.40 -23.93
N LEU A 415 1.10 -0.50 -24.09
CA LEU A 415 -0.30 -0.88 -24.32
C LEU A 415 -0.52 -1.70 -25.60
N GLU A 416 0.33 -1.50 -26.64
CA GLU A 416 0.28 -2.19 -27.92
C GLU A 416 1.62 -2.88 -28.25
N ALA A 417 2.55 -2.95 -27.29
CA ALA A 417 3.85 -3.56 -27.52
C ALA A 417 3.76 -5.09 -27.44
N GLU A 418 4.39 -5.78 -28.38
CA GLU A 418 4.60 -7.22 -28.27
C GLU A 418 5.53 -7.52 -27.08
N PRO A 419 5.26 -8.58 -26.30
CA PRO A 419 6.13 -8.97 -25.20
C PRO A 419 7.57 -9.18 -25.70
N VAL A 420 8.55 -8.66 -24.98
CA VAL A 420 9.97 -8.88 -25.28
C VAL A 420 10.29 -10.33 -24.93
N ALA A 421 10.59 -11.13 -25.94
CA ALA A 421 10.83 -12.58 -25.84
C ALA A 421 12.07 -12.93 -25.00
#